data_6bd14ce677ff2d3dea6b4279f17a7a32
#
_entry.id   6bd14ce677ff2d3dea6b4279f17a7a32
#
_cell.length_a   1.000
_cell.length_b   1.000
_cell.length_c   1.000
_cell.angle_alpha   90.00
_cell.angle_beta   90.00
_cell.angle_gamma   90.00
#
_symmetry.space_group_name_H-M   'P 1'
#
loop_
_entity.id
_entity.type
_entity.pdbx_description
1 polymer ?
#
loop_
_entity_poly.entity_id
_entity_poly.type
_entity_poly.pdbx_seq_one_letter_code
_entity_poly.pdbx_strand_id
1 'polypeptide(L)'
;MDFFYRNYKRRIILAVMILLTMILIITNVVIYSILKHVMENQFQSAGQSVAVSVSLIISEDLDGYRNFMKTRDTTSEYYLRMQGCFNKIKTASNIRFIYTLNKLDDTHIEVILDSEPIGSQYYSAPGSIERMNEFTRHVLQTRRPTALKPVHSSYGYLLGGYAPILDEHSELLGMVGIDIDYGEVLSIVQQLLIALTTIFILLLLFIYLLLSRVSHFILDPVLKDKLTGAYNKRFFESTLQKSIGISLKTNQDISILMLDLDYFKNINDTYGHIFGDVVLAKVATYIRECLRKDDFFVRYGGEEFAILIFDLKPTIAMSLAERIRKSVESHNIYNAEENLSIKMTISIGIANLQQRELSALELVNEADKALYKAKETRNTVVNF
;
A
#
# COMPACT_ATOMS: atom_id res chain seq x y z
N MET A 1 -4.92 -25.92 -13.31
CA MET A 1 -5.78 -25.91 -12.08
C MET A 1 -5.34 -24.82 -11.10
N ASP A 2 -4.08 -24.78 -10.71
CA ASP A 2 -3.50 -23.69 -9.90
C ASP A 2 -3.62 -22.30 -10.52
N PHE A 3 -3.77 -22.20 -11.83
CA PHE A 3 -3.74 -20.92 -12.55
C PHE A 3 -4.97 -20.04 -12.27
N PHE A 4 -6.19 -20.59 -12.32
CA PHE A 4 -7.44 -19.81 -12.08
C PHE A 4 -7.63 -19.44 -10.62
N TYR A 5 -7.38 -20.39 -9.72
CA TYR A 5 -7.48 -20.16 -8.28
C TYR A 5 -6.34 -19.27 -7.78
N ARG A 6 -5.12 -19.52 -8.26
CA ARG A 6 -3.94 -18.69 -7.98
C ARG A 6 -4.12 -17.28 -8.55
N ASN A 7 -4.76 -17.11 -9.71
CA ASN A 7 -5.09 -15.81 -10.27
C ASN A 7 -6.19 -15.07 -9.47
N TYR A 8 -7.21 -15.75 -8.97
CA TYR A 8 -8.24 -15.12 -8.14
C TYR A 8 -7.67 -14.65 -6.79
N LYS A 9 -6.92 -15.51 -6.11
CA LYS A 9 -6.15 -15.20 -4.90
C LYS A 9 -5.22 -14.00 -5.13
N ARG A 10 -4.46 -14.07 -6.21
CA ARG A 10 -3.50 -13.02 -6.60
C ARG A 10 -4.20 -11.69 -6.91
N ARG A 11 -5.37 -11.74 -7.56
CA ARG A 11 -6.17 -10.53 -7.84
C ARG A 11 -6.72 -9.88 -6.56
N ILE A 12 -7.19 -10.65 -5.58
CA ILE A 12 -7.65 -10.10 -4.31
C ILE A 12 -6.48 -9.47 -3.55
N ILE A 13 -5.37 -10.19 -3.40
CA ILE A 13 -4.17 -9.64 -2.73
C ILE A 13 -3.70 -8.39 -3.45
N LEU A 14 -3.65 -8.40 -4.78
CA LEU A 14 -3.27 -7.24 -5.59
C LEU A 14 -4.22 -6.05 -5.38
N ALA A 15 -5.53 -6.28 -5.37
CA ALA A 15 -6.52 -5.23 -5.13
C ALA A 15 -6.37 -4.60 -3.74
N VAL A 16 -6.17 -5.42 -2.71
CA VAL A 16 -5.90 -4.96 -1.33
C VAL A 16 -4.60 -4.16 -1.28
N MET A 17 -3.53 -4.65 -1.91
CA MET A 17 -2.24 -3.96 -1.95
C MET A 17 -2.32 -2.62 -2.69
N ILE A 18 -3.04 -2.55 -3.80
CA ILE A 18 -3.29 -1.29 -4.53
C ILE A 18 -4.04 -0.30 -3.64
N LEU A 19 -5.10 -0.75 -2.98
CA LEU A 19 -5.88 0.11 -2.07
C LEU A 19 -5.01 0.66 -0.93
N LEU A 20 -4.22 -0.19 -0.29
CA LEU A 20 -3.30 0.22 0.78
C LEU A 20 -2.22 1.17 0.28
N THR A 21 -1.69 0.97 -0.93
CA THR A 21 -0.72 1.88 -1.54
C THR A 21 -1.34 3.25 -1.86
N MET A 22 -2.58 3.29 -2.35
CA MET A 22 -3.30 4.56 -2.55
C MET A 22 -3.51 5.30 -1.22
N ILE A 23 -3.92 4.60 -0.16
CA ILE A 23 -4.07 5.18 1.18
C ILE A 23 -2.73 5.75 1.65
N LEU A 24 -1.62 5.02 1.46
CA LEU A 24 -0.27 5.50 1.79
C LEU A 24 0.06 6.83 1.08
N ILE A 25 -0.15 6.89 -0.23
CA ILE A 25 0.16 8.11 -1.00
C ILE A 25 -0.65 9.29 -0.48
N ILE A 26 -1.96 9.11 -0.29
CA ILE A 26 -2.85 10.16 0.22
C ILE A 26 -2.40 10.61 1.61
N THR A 27 -2.12 9.66 2.50
CA THR A 27 -1.68 9.94 3.88
C THR A 27 -0.36 10.71 3.91
N ASN A 28 0.62 10.33 3.07
CA ASN A 28 1.90 11.05 2.97
C ASN A 28 1.72 12.49 2.47
N VAL A 29 0.87 12.70 1.45
CA VAL A 29 0.59 14.06 0.94
C VAL A 29 -0.08 14.92 2.01
N VAL A 30 -1.04 14.37 2.75
CA VAL A 30 -1.73 15.09 3.83
C VAL A 30 -0.77 15.40 4.99
N ILE A 31 0.02 14.43 5.43
CA ILE A 31 1.01 14.62 6.51
C ILE A 31 2.04 15.68 6.09
N TYR A 32 2.56 15.60 4.86
CA TYR A 32 3.49 16.61 4.33
C TYR A 32 2.89 18.02 4.38
N SER A 33 1.68 18.17 3.89
CA SER A 33 1.00 19.47 3.86
C SER A 33 0.78 20.03 5.28
N ILE A 34 0.36 19.18 6.23
CA ILE A 34 0.15 19.58 7.63
C ILE A 34 1.47 19.95 8.28
N LEU A 35 2.51 19.09 8.18
CA LEU A 35 3.81 19.35 8.80
C LEU A 35 4.44 20.62 8.23
N LYS A 36 4.42 20.78 6.91
CA LYS A 36 4.92 21.99 6.27
C LYS A 36 4.22 23.24 6.81
N HIS A 37 2.90 23.24 6.85
CA HIS A 37 2.11 24.39 7.33
C HIS A 37 2.36 24.70 8.82
N VAL A 38 2.40 23.68 9.66
CA VAL A 38 2.67 23.83 11.10
C VAL A 38 4.08 24.39 11.34
N MET A 39 5.07 23.84 10.64
CA MET A 39 6.46 24.28 10.76
C MET A 39 6.61 25.72 10.24
N GLU A 40 6.06 26.06 9.09
CA GLU A 40 6.06 27.44 8.57
C GLU A 40 5.50 28.42 9.59
N ASN A 41 4.31 28.17 10.13
CA ASN A 41 3.69 29.05 11.11
C ASN A 41 4.51 29.19 12.41
N GLN A 42 5.10 28.08 12.87
CA GLN A 42 5.90 28.07 14.09
C GLN A 42 7.19 28.88 13.94
N PHE A 43 7.91 28.69 12.83
CA PHE A 43 9.13 29.45 12.58
C PHE A 43 8.88 30.91 12.22
N GLN A 44 7.80 31.22 11.52
CA GLN A 44 7.36 32.59 11.27
C GLN A 44 7.07 33.33 12.60
N SER A 45 6.30 32.70 13.50
CA SER A 45 6.01 33.27 14.81
C SER A 45 7.28 33.44 15.67
N ALA A 46 8.19 32.46 15.63
CA ALA A 46 9.47 32.54 16.33
C ALA A 46 10.32 33.69 15.79
N GLY A 47 10.49 33.80 14.45
CA GLY A 47 11.23 34.87 13.82
C GLY A 47 10.68 36.26 14.15
N GLN A 48 9.36 36.39 14.09
CA GLN A 48 8.69 37.66 14.50
C GLN A 48 8.92 37.98 15.97
N SER A 49 8.83 37.00 16.86
CA SER A 49 9.04 37.22 18.31
C SER A 49 10.47 37.61 18.63
N VAL A 50 11.45 37.01 17.96
CA VAL A 50 12.86 37.40 18.12
C VAL A 50 13.11 38.77 17.51
N ALA A 51 12.51 39.11 16.37
CA ALA A 51 12.63 40.47 15.80
C ALA A 51 12.13 41.53 16.78
N VAL A 52 10.99 41.26 17.46
CA VAL A 52 10.46 42.14 18.52
C VAL A 52 11.44 42.24 19.70
N SER A 53 12.00 41.12 20.15
CA SER A 53 12.95 41.11 21.27
C SER A 53 14.23 41.91 20.94
N VAL A 54 14.75 41.74 19.73
CA VAL A 54 15.94 42.52 19.27
C VAL A 54 15.60 44.01 19.14
N SER A 55 14.40 44.33 18.64
CA SER A 55 13.94 45.73 18.56
C SER A 55 13.89 46.39 19.94
N LEU A 56 13.42 45.67 20.95
CA LEU A 56 13.40 46.16 22.34
C LEU A 56 14.83 46.39 22.88
N ILE A 57 15.77 45.46 22.63
CA ILE A 57 17.18 45.60 23.03
C ILE A 57 17.80 46.87 22.41
N ILE A 58 17.49 47.14 21.15
CA ILE A 58 17.96 48.35 20.46
C ILE A 58 17.34 49.61 21.10
N SER A 59 16.09 49.51 21.49
CA SER A 59 15.34 50.61 22.13
C SER A 59 15.84 50.99 23.51
N GLU A 60 16.64 50.14 24.17
CA GLU A 60 17.31 50.46 25.47
C GLU A 60 18.43 51.49 25.28
N ASP A 61 19.02 51.67 24.05
CA ASP A 61 20.05 52.64 23.76
C ASP A 61 19.81 53.30 22.39
N LEU A 62 18.74 54.06 22.29
CA LEU A 62 18.34 54.76 21.08
C LEU A 62 19.33 55.85 20.66
N ASP A 63 20.02 56.51 21.61
CA ASP A 63 21.00 57.52 21.30
C ASP A 63 22.25 56.89 20.64
N GLY A 64 22.69 55.75 21.15
CA GLY A 64 23.75 54.95 20.51
C GLY A 64 23.37 54.53 19.11
N TYR A 65 22.10 54.05 18.89
CA TYR A 65 21.61 53.67 17.57
C TYR A 65 21.55 54.86 16.60
N ARG A 66 20.99 56.00 17.02
CA ARG A 66 20.93 57.21 16.20
C ARG A 66 22.34 57.77 15.84
N ASN A 67 23.27 57.71 16.79
CA ASN A 67 24.65 58.12 16.53
C ASN A 67 25.33 57.18 15.51
N PHE A 68 25.14 55.85 15.66
CA PHE A 68 25.68 54.87 14.74
C PHE A 68 25.08 55.03 13.32
N MET A 69 23.79 55.32 13.18
CA MET A 69 23.15 55.58 11.89
C MET A 69 23.81 56.77 11.17
N LYS A 70 24.32 57.78 11.90
CA LYS A 70 25.02 58.95 11.33
C LYS A 70 26.48 58.67 10.98
N THR A 71 27.18 58.03 11.89
CA THR A 71 28.64 57.84 11.81
C THR A 71 29.05 56.63 11.00
N ARG A 72 28.23 55.56 11.06
CA ARG A 72 28.48 54.24 10.47
C ARG A 72 29.86 53.67 10.83
N ASP A 73 30.34 54.06 12.05
CA ASP A 73 31.64 53.65 12.55
C ASP A 73 31.59 52.24 13.14
N THR A 74 32.04 51.25 12.36
CA THR A 74 32.09 49.84 12.78
C THR A 74 33.11 49.53 13.86
N THR A 75 33.92 50.51 14.29
CA THR A 75 34.84 50.41 15.43
C THR A 75 34.24 50.93 16.72
N SER A 76 33.07 51.57 16.66
CA SER A 76 32.36 52.12 17.81
C SER A 76 31.98 51.04 18.85
N GLU A 77 32.01 51.42 20.11
CA GLU A 77 31.60 50.55 21.23
C GLU A 77 30.15 50.03 21.03
N TYR A 78 29.26 50.89 20.55
CA TYR A 78 27.88 50.55 20.25
C TYR A 78 27.81 49.42 19.21
N TYR A 79 28.48 49.54 18.07
CA TYR A 79 28.48 48.53 17.00
C TYR A 79 29.00 47.17 17.51
N LEU A 80 30.16 47.17 18.19
CA LEU A 80 30.78 45.96 18.70
C LEU A 80 29.89 45.25 19.77
N ARG A 81 29.25 46.04 20.64
CA ARG A 81 28.28 45.51 21.62
C ARG A 81 27.08 44.88 20.92
N MET A 82 26.47 45.54 19.93
CA MET A 82 25.32 45.04 19.20
C MET A 82 25.63 43.78 18.39
N GLN A 83 26.80 43.78 17.69
CA GLN A 83 27.26 42.60 17.00
C GLN A 83 27.49 41.41 17.92
N GLY A 84 28.08 41.63 19.10
CA GLY A 84 28.22 40.61 20.13
C GLY A 84 26.89 40.09 20.64
N CYS A 85 25.90 40.97 20.81
CA CYS A 85 24.54 40.61 21.18
C CYS A 85 23.85 39.76 20.12
N PHE A 86 23.89 40.18 18.84
CA PHE A 86 23.31 39.44 17.72
C PHE A 86 23.92 38.06 17.58
N ASN A 87 25.24 37.92 17.73
CA ASN A 87 25.91 36.61 17.68
C ASN A 87 25.48 35.68 18.81
N LYS A 88 25.26 36.19 20.03
CA LYS A 88 24.73 35.39 21.15
C LYS A 88 23.31 34.90 20.84
N ILE A 89 22.45 35.77 20.28
CA ILE A 89 21.08 35.43 19.91
C ILE A 89 21.09 34.39 18.78
N LYS A 90 21.91 34.58 17.72
CA LYS A 90 22.04 33.60 16.63
C LYS A 90 22.41 32.22 17.15
N THR A 91 23.43 32.15 18.00
CA THR A 91 23.89 30.87 18.56
C THR A 91 22.83 30.17 19.44
N ALA A 92 22.05 30.97 20.17
CA ALA A 92 21.00 30.44 21.08
C ALA A 92 19.71 30.03 20.36
N SER A 93 19.41 30.61 19.18
CA SER A 93 18.07 30.54 18.57
C SER A 93 18.06 29.91 17.16
N ASN A 94 19.15 29.37 16.67
CA ASN A 94 19.30 28.83 15.31
C ASN A 94 18.88 29.83 14.20
N ILE A 95 19.07 31.13 14.44
CA ILE A 95 18.80 32.19 13.49
C ILE A 95 19.99 32.34 12.56
N ARG A 96 19.74 32.48 11.27
CA ARG A 96 20.82 32.63 10.28
C ARG A 96 21.33 34.06 10.22
N PHE A 97 20.41 35.05 10.09
CA PHE A 97 20.75 36.45 10.00
C PHE A 97 19.89 37.29 10.96
N ILE A 98 20.54 38.32 11.53
CA ILE A 98 19.92 39.40 12.31
C ILE A 98 20.48 40.72 11.75
N TYR A 99 19.61 41.58 11.31
CA TYR A 99 20.01 42.87 10.75
C TYR A 99 19.02 43.97 11.07
N THR A 100 19.41 45.21 10.89
CA THR A 100 18.51 46.35 10.98
C THR A 100 18.50 47.15 9.69
N LEU A 101 17.32 47.65 9.36
CA LEU A 101 17.05 48.37 8.14
C LEU A 101 16.45 49.74 8.47
N ASN A 102 16.79 50.73 7.66
CA ASN A 102 16.14 52.06 7.69
C ASN A 102 15.53 52.40 6.34
N LYS A 103 14.47 53.21 6.31
CA LYS A 103 13.89 53.72 5.07
C LYS A 103 14.81 54.76 4.48
N LEU A 104 15.26 54.54 3.22
CA LEU A 104 16.03 55.51 2.46
C LEU A 104 15.12 56.38 1.58
N ASP A 105 14.25 55.75 0.78
CA ASP A 105 13.22 56.39 -0.04
C ASP A 105 11.95 55.51 -0.14
N ASP A 106 11.06 55.76 -1.10
CA ASP A 106 9.81 54.98 -1.22
C ASP A 106 10.01 53.59 -1.87
N THR A 107 11.21 53.28 -2.34
CA THR A 107 11.55 52.06 -3.04
C THR A 107 12.75 51.31 -2.45
N HIS A 108 13.56 52.01 -1.64
CA HIS A 108 14.81 51.49 -1.09
C HIS A 108 14.89 51.62 0.43
N ILE A 109 15.60 50.68 1.02
CA ILE A 109 16.01 50.61 2.41
C ILE A 109 17.50 50.49 2.47
N GLU A 110 18.12 50.96 3.57
CA GLU A 110 19.52 50.80 3.83
C GLU A 110 19.75 49.87 5.04
N VAL A 111 20.79 49.06 5.00
CA VAL A 111 21.25 48.24 6.10
C VAL A 111 22.00 49.13 7.10
N ILE A 112 21.66 49.04 8.38
CA ILE A 112 22.31 49.80 9.46
C ILE A 112 23.24 48.88 10.27
N LEU A 113 22.70 47.78 10.83
CA LEU A 113 23.48 46.79 11.56
C LEU A 113 23.31 45.42 10.87
N ASP A 114 24.34 44.59 10.93
CA ASP A 114 24.34 43.22 10.41
C ASP A 114 25.04 42.29 11.42
N SER A 115 24.50 41.12 11.63
CA SER A 115 25.06 40.09 12.51
C SER A 115 26.25 39.36 11.91
N GLU A 116 26.47 39.49 10.60
CA GLU A 116 27.57 38.81 9.92
C GLU A 116 28.92 39.49 10.23
N PRO A 117 30.00 38.70 10.38
CA PRO A 117 31.33 39.27 10.55
C PRO A 117 31.78 40.06 9.32
N ILE A 118 32.49 41.16 9.52
CA ILE A 118 33.12 41.94 8.44
C ILE A 118 34.03 41.00 7.62
N GLY A 119 33.82 40.96 6.30
CA GLY A 119 34.53 40.08 5.38
C GLY A 119 33.85 38.75 5.09
N SER A 120 32.76 38.44 5.75
CA SER A 120 31.87 37.32 5.34
C SER A 120 31.27 37.60 3.98
N GLN A 121 31.06 36.57 3.18
CA GLN A 121 30.38 36.69 1.87
C GLN A 121 28.91 37.15 2.01
N TYR A 122 28.34 37.06 3.21
CA TYR A 122 26.95 37.44 3.52
C TYR A 122 26.86 38.78 4.26
N TYR A 123 27.99 39.42 4.55
CA TYR A 123 28.03 40.67 5.28
C TYR A 123 27.52 41.85 4.42
N SER A 124 26.54 42.56 4.95
CA SER A 124 26.05 43.81 4.37
C SER A 124 26.59 44.99 5.17
N ALA A 125 27.47 45.79 4.54
CA ALA A 125 28.07 46.95 5.20
C ALA A 125 27.01 47.99 5.57
N PRO A 126 27.17 48.74 6.69
CA PRO A 126 26.28 49.84 7.02
C PRO A 126 26.17 50.85 5.88
N GLY A 127 24.93 51.14 5.45
CA GLY A 127 24.63 51.96 4.28
C GLY A 127 24.48 51.21 2.98
N SER A 128 24.60 49.87 2.97
CA SER A 128 24.24 49.07 1.82
C SER A 128 22.77 49.25 1.47
N ILE A 129 22.47 49.46 0.20
CA ILE A 129 21.11 49.77 -0.27
C ILE A 129 20.47 48.51 -0.82
N GLU A 130 19.27 48.21 -0.33
CA GLU A 130 18.44 47.11 -0.79
C GLU A 130 17.08 47.61 -1.30
N ARG A 131 16.46 46.81 -2.16
CA ARG A 131 15.12 47.11 -2.66
C ARG A 131 14.08 46.73 -1.62
N MET A 132 13.15 47.65 -1.37
CA MET A 132 12.03 47.42 -0.47
C MET A 132 11.11 46.29 -0.95
N ASN A 133 10.83 45.29 -0.13
CA ASN A 133 9.88 44.24 -0.40
C ASN A 133 8.48 44.55 0.22
N GLU A 134 7.49 43.69 0.00
CA GLU A 134 6.16 43.90 0.54
C GLU A 134 6.09 43.89 2.07
N PHE A 135 6.93 43.09 2.72
CA PHE A 135 6.95 42.94 4.18
C PHE A 135 7.62 44.16 4.85
N THR A 136 8.76 44.64 4.32
CA THR A 136 9.39 45.86 4.81
C THR A 136 8.45 47.06 4.65
N ARG A 137 7.74 47.15 3.51
CA ARG A 137 6.75 48.20 3.27
C ARG A 137 5.60 48.11 4.26
N HIS A 138 5.10 46.89 4.58
CA HIS A 138 4.04 46.69 5.55
C HIS A 138 4.44 47.19 6.95
N VAL A 139 5.65 46.85 7.43
CA VAL A 139 6.14 47.32 8.75
C VAL A 139 6.30 48.85 8.77
N LEU A 140 6.81 49.42 7.71
CA LEU A 140 6.94 50.90 7.58
C LEU A 140 5.58 51.61 7.64
N GLN A 141 4.54 51.04 7.03
CA GLN A 141 3.21 51.65 6.98
C GLN A 141 2.43 51.42 8.27
N THR A 142 2.47 50.20 8.83
CA THR A 142 1.61 49.81 9.96
C THR A 142 2.26 49.98 11.32
N ARG A 143 3.59 50.09 11.36
CA ARG A 143 4.41 50.10 12.59
C ARG A 143 4.16 48.85 13.46
N ARG A 144 3.82 47.73 12.83
CA ARG A 144 3.52 46.45 13.51
C ARG A 144 4.50 45.36 13.07
N PRO A 145 4.88 44.47 13.99
CA PRO A 145 5.67 43.30 13.61
C PRO A 145 4.96 42.46 12.57
N THR A 146 5.74 41.87 11.67
CA THR A 146 5.24 41.06 10.56
C THR A 146 6.09 39.80 10.39
N ALA A 147 5.44 38.63 10.21
CA ALA A 147 6.10 37.41 9.86
C ALA A 147 6.38 37.34 8.36
N LEU A 148 7.56 36.84 7.98
CA LEU A 148 7.96 36.61 6.60
C LEU A 148 7.44 35.25 6.12
N LYS A 149 6.88 35.22 4.91
CA LYS A 149 6.69 33.95 4.20
C LYS A 149 8.04 33.45 3.64
N PRO A 150 8.17 32.14 3.40
CA PRO A 150 9.39 31.62 2.79
C PRO A 150 9.69 32.29 1.45
N VAL A 151 10.91 32.84 1.31
CA VAL A 151 11.36 33.59 0.12
C VAL A 151 12.71 33.08 -0.33
N HIS A 152 12.89 32.89 -1.63
CA HIS A 152 14.21 32.67 -2.24
C HIS A 152 14.89 33.98 -2.44
N SER A 153 16.10 34.12 -1.88
CA SER A 153 16.96 35.29 -2.03
C SER A 153 18.38 34.88 -2.45
N SER A 154 19.23 35.85 -2.71
CA SER A 154 20.68 35.63 -2.89
C SER A 154 21.36 35.01 -1.66
N TYR A 155 20.76 35.15 -0.51
CA TYR A 155 21.23 34.64 0.79
C TYR A 155 20.70 33.23 1.14
N GLY A 156 19.85 32.66 0.29
CA GLY A 156 19.26 31.32 0.46
C GLY A 156 17.73 31.31 0.45
N TYR A 157 17.16 30.21 0.90
CA TYR A 157 15.72 30.08 1.06
C TYR A 157 15.37 30.35 2.53
N LEU A 158 14.82 31.54 2.78
CA LEU A 158 14.70 32.13 4.11
C LEU A 158 13.24 32.34 4.50
N LEU A 159 12.99 32.27 5.79
CA LEU A 159 11.75 32.72 6.43
C LEU A 159 12.09 33.40 7.75
N GLY A 160 11.21 34.23 8.27
CA GLY A 160 11.49 34.93 9.53
C GLY A 160 10.47 36.03 9.85
N GLY A 161 10.96 37.18 10.25
CA GLY A 161 10.07 38.27 10.58
C GLY A 161 10.77 39.63 10.68
N TYR A 162 9.96 40.66 10.60
CA TYR A 162 10.36 42.04 10.83
C TYR A 162 9.65 42.62 12.05
N ALA A 163 10.33 43.50 12.79
CA ALA A 163 9.76 44.31 13.86
C ALA A 163 10.21 45.78 13.76
N PRO A 164 9.33 46.78 14.00
CA PRO A 164 9.71 48.16 13.99
C PRO A 164 10.62 48.51 15.17
N ILE A 165 11.57 49.43 14.97
CA ILE A 165 12.29 50.11 16.04
C ILE A 165 11.63 51.45 16.20
N LEU A 166 10.98 51.67 17.35
CA LEU A 166 10.24 52.89 17.66
C LEU A 166 10.99 53.72 18.71
N ASP A 167 10.89 55.02 18.61
CA ASP A 167 11.39 55.90 19.65
C ASP A 167 10.37 56.16 20.77
N GLU A 168 10.73 57.01 21.74
CA GLU A 168 9.89 57.36 22.89
C GLU A 168 8.57 58.04 22.50
N HIS A 169 8.51 58.60 21.30
CA HIS A 169 7.31 59.25 20.71
C HIS A 169 6.56 58.33 19.75
N SER A 170 6.91 57.01 19.70
CA SER A 170 6.38 56.05 18.75
C SER A 170 6.67 56.39 17.29
N GLU A 171 7.71 57.22 17.02
CA GLU A 171 8.21 57.48 15.69
C GLU A 171 9.12 56.35 15.23
N LEU A 172 9.02 55.98 13.92
CA LEU A 172 9.76 54.86 13.37
C LEU A 172 11.21 55.27 13.06
N LEU A 173 12.19 54.70 13.72
CA LEU A 173 13.61 54.88 13.45
C LEU A 173 14.20 53.86 12.47
N GLY A 174 13.57 52.71 12.36
CA GLY A 174 14.01 51.62 11.50
C GLY A 174 13.24 50.33 11.79
N MET A 175 13.77 49.23 11.35
CA MET A 175 13.21 47.92 11.65
C MET A 175 14.30 46.86 11.81
N VAL A 176 14.02 45.85 12.61
CA VAL A 176 14.82 44.62 12.74
C VAL A 176 14.32 43.59 11.75
N GLY A 177 15.23 42.94 11.02
CA GLY A 177 14.97 41.74 10.23
C GLY A 177 15.62 40.50 10.85
N ILE A 178 14.89 39.43 10.89
CA ILE A 178 15.34 38.11 11.33
C ILE A 178 15.10 37.12 10.22
N ASP A 179 16.13 36.37 9.84
CA ASP A 179 16.03 35.31 8.83
C ASP A 179 16.47 33.97 9.42
N ILE A 180 15.65 32.95 9.16
CA ILE A 180 15.86 31.55 9.54
C ILE A 180 16.04 30.75 8.24
N ASP A 181 16.96 29.80 8.21
CA ASP A 181 17.15 28.92 7.04
C ASP A 181 15.98 27.95 6.87
N TYR A 182 15.11 28.24 5.93
CA TYR A 182 13.97 27.39 5.62
C TYR A 182 14.35 26.08 4.94
N GLY A 183 15.53 26.04 4.29
CA GLY A 183 16.07 24.81 3.70
C GLY A 183 16.35 23.74 4.77
N GLU A 184 16.89 24.13 5.93
CA GLU A 184 17.08 23.21 7.07
C GLU A 184 15.75 22.68 7.59
N VAL A 185 14.74 23.54 7.73
CA VAL A 185 13.39 23.15 8.17
C VAL A 185 12.79 22.12 7.20
N LEU A 186 12.88 22.38 5.90
CA LEU A 186 12.40 21.45 4.87
C LEU A 186 13.14 20.11 4.92
N SER A 187 14.45 20.12 5.17
CA SER A 187 15.25 18.90 5.26
C SER A 187 14.77 17.98 6.39
N ILE A 188 14.43 18.54 7.54
CA ILE A 188 13.86 17.79 8.69
C ILE A 188 12.52 17.16 8.29
N VAL A 189 11.63 17.92 7.67
CA VAL A 189 10.33 17.41 7.20
C VAL A 189 10.52 16.27 6.19
N GLN A 190 11.46 16.42 5.25
CA GLN A 190 11.77 15.36 4.27
C GLN A 190 12.32 14.09 4.93
N GLN A 191 13.23 14.21 5.89
CA GLN A 191 13.76 13.05 6.64
C GLN A 191 12.66 12.30 7.39
N LEU A 192 11.76 13.02 8.06
CA LEU A 192 10.59 12.42 8.74
C LEU A 192 9.68 11.68 7.75
N LEU A 193 9.40 12.25 6.59
CA LEU A 193 8.59 11.61 5.56
C LEU A 193 9.25 10.35 4.99
N ILE A 194 10.56 10.39 4.76
CA ILE A 194 11.32 9.22 4.29
C ILE A 194 11.22 8.11 5.33
N ALA A 195 11.41 8.41 6.61
CA ALA A 195 11.30 7.43 7.70
C ALA A 195 9.90 6.82 7.76
N LEU A 196 8.83 7.63 7.74
CA LEU A 196 7.44 7.18 7.73
C LEU A 196 7.13 6.30 6.52
N THR A 197 7.56 6.73 5.34
CA THR A 197 7.36 5.97 4.10
C THR A 197 8.06 4.61 4.15
N THR A 198 9.28 4.57 4.69
CA THR A 198 10.05 3.32 4.86
C THR A 198 9.34 2.35 5.80
N ILE A 199 8.88 2.82 6.97
CA ILE A 199 8.13 2.00 7.92
C ILE A 199 6.86 1.44 7.27
N PHE A 200 6.16 2.25 6.49
CA PHE A 200 4.93 1.81 5.84
C PHE A 200 5.17 0.78 4.73
N ILE A 201 6.26 0.91 3.96
CA ILE A 201 6.66 -0.09 2.97
C ILE A 201 6.96 -1.43 3.64
N LEU A 202 7.66 -1.42 4.78
CA LEU A 202 7.92 -2.63 5.56
C LEU A 202 6.63 -3.27 6.08
N LEU A 203 5.67 -2.46 6.51
CA LEU A 203 4.35 -2.92 6.93
C LEU A 203 3.56 -3.55 5.77
N LEU A 204 3.58 -2.94 4.59
CA LEU A 204 2.96 -3.51 3.38
C LEU A 204 3.58 -4.86 3.02
N LEU A 205 4.89 -4.98 3.07
CA LEU A 205 5.59 -6.24 2.84
C LEU A 205 5.16 -7.30 3.87
N PHE A 206 5.10 -6.94 5.14
CA PHE A 206 4.63 -7.83 6.21
C PHE A 206 3.19 -8.30 5.96
N ILE A 207 2.27 -7.39 5.63
CA ILE A 207 0.87 -7.71 5.30
C ILE A 207 0.80 -8.65 4.09
N TYR A 208 1.58 -8.40 3.05
CA TYR A 208 1.65 -9.26 1.88
C TYR A 208 2.08 -10.68 2.25
N LEU A 209 3.14 -10.83 3.03
CA LEU A 209 3.64 -12.13 3.50
C LEU A 209 2.60 -12.84 4.39
N LEU A 210 1.94 -12.10 5.27
CA LEU A 210 0.88 -12.62 6.11
C LEU A 210 -0.31 -13.11 5.28
N LEU A 211 -0.83 -12.29 4.36
CA LEU A 211 -1.94 -12.65 3.48
C LEU A 211 -1.59 -13.85 2.58
N SER A 212 -0.37 -13.93 2.10
CA SER A 212 0.08 -15.07 1.29
C SER A 212 0.08 -16.37 2.08
N ARG A 213 0.49 -16.36 3.35
CA ARG A 213 0.44 -17.52 4.25
C ARG A 213 -0.98 -17.87 4.70
N VAL A 214 -1.72 -16.89 5.19
CA VAL A 214 -3.09 -17.08 5.69
C VAL A 214 -4.01 -17.61 4.59
N SER A 215 -3.81 -17.18 3.35
CA SER A 215 -4.60 -17.67 2.21
C SER A 215 -4.46 -19.17 1.96
N HIS A 216 -3.33 -19.79 2.29
CA HIS A 216 -3.17 -21.25 2.25
C HIS A 216 -3.90 -21.95 3.40
N PHE A 217 -3.89 -21.35 4.59
CA PHE A 217 -4.51 -21.95 5.78
C PHE A 217 -6.04 -21.85 5.81
N ILE A 218 -6.62 -20.76 5.32
CA ILE A 218 -8.07 -20.50 5.43
C ILE A 218 -8.84 -20.97 4.19
N LEU A 219 -8.30 -20.77 2.99
CA LEU A 219 -9.05 -21.05 1.76
C LEU A 219 -8.97 -22.51 1.32
N ASP A 220 -7.86 -23.21 1.56
CA ASP A 220 -7.73 -24.62 1.18
C ASP A 220 -8.71 -25.53 1.96
N PRO A 221 -8.90 -25.40 3.29
CA PRO A 221 -9.90 -26.20 4.01
C PRO A 221 -11.36 -25.91 3.67
N VAL A 222 -11.65 -24.70 3.18
CA VAL A 222 -13.01 -24.30 2.78
C VAL A 222 -13.40 -24.84 1.41
N LEU A 223 -12.42 -25.10 0.54
CA LEU A 223 -12.65 -25.50 -0.83
C LEU A 223 -12.32 -26.96 -1.13
N LYS A 224 -11.59 -27.64 -0.25
CA LYS A 224 -11.17 -29.02 -0.44
C LYS A 224 -11.78 -29.95 0.61
N ASP A 225 -12.02 -31.18 0.20
CA ASP A 225 -12.34 -32.28 1.08
C ASP A 225 -11.07 -32.74 1.82
N LYS A 226 -11.14 -32.84 3.15
CA LYS A 226 -9.98 -33.17 3.99
C LYS A 226 -9.47 -34.60 3.80
N LEU A 227 -10.37 -35.54 3.51
CA LEU A 227 -10.03 -36.95 3.36
C LEU A 227 -9.33 -37.22 2.04
N THR A 228 -9.89 -36.71 0.95
CA THR A 228 -9.44 -37.05 -0.40
C THR A 228 -8.52 -35.96 -1.02
N GLY A 229 -8.51 -34.74 -0.44
CA GLY A 229 -7.81 -33.59 -1.00
C GLY A 229 -8.40 -33.09 -2.34
N ALA A 230 -9.53 -33.66 -2.80
CA ALA A 230 -10.30 -33.17 -3.91
C ALA A 230 -11.00 -31.85 -3.57
N TYR A 231 -11.43 -31.08 -4.56
CA TYR A 231 -12.30 -29.94 -4.27
C TYR A 231 -13.66 -30.43 -3.74
N ASN A 232 -14.39 -29.59 -3.00
CA ASN A 232 -15.71 -29.92 -2.52
C ASN A 232 -16.81 -29.48 -3.49
N LYS A 233 -18.05 -29.94 -3.23
CA LYS A 233 -19.24 -29.64 -4.03
C LYS A 233 -19.48 -28.14 -4.21
N ARG A 234 -19.31 -27.32 -3.16
CA ARG A 234 -19.50 -25.86 -3.23
C ARG A 234 -18.54 -25.20 -4.25
N PHE A 235 -17.28 -25.64 -4.27
CA PHE A 235 -16.32 -25.21 -5.27
C PHE A 235 -16.75 -25.58 -6.69
N PHE A 236 -17.22 -26.83 -6.89
CA PHE A 236 -17.69 -27.31 -8.17
C PHE A 236 -18.83 -26.46 -8.72
N GLU A 237 -19.92 -26.28 -7.94
CA GLU A 237 -21.09 -25.52 -8.37
C GLU A 237 -20.73 -24.08 -8.77
N SER A 238 -19.92 -23.40 -7.93
CA SER A 238 -19.51 -22.03 -8.21
C SER A 238 -18.59 -21.90 -9.43
N THR A 239 -17.76 -22.92 -9.68
CA THR A 239 -16.84 -22.95 -10.82
C THR A 239 -17.55 -23.26 -12.09
N LEU A 240 -18.42 -24.26 -12.10
CA LEU A 240 -19.19 -24.68 -13.28
C LEU A 240 -20.05 -23.52 -13.80
N GLN A 241 -20.82 -22.85 -12.92
CA GLN A 241 -21.69 -21.75 -13.32
C GLN A 241 -20.92 -20.61 -14.00
N LYS A 242 -19.74 -20.25 -13.47
CA LYS A 242 -18.87 -19.24 -14.08
C LYS A 242 -18.27 -19.71 -15.41
N SER A 243 -17.90 -20.98 -15.47
CA SER A 243 -17.24 -21.56 -16.64
C SER A 243 -18.18 -21.67 -17.84
N ILE A 244 -19.44 -21.99 -17.64
CA ILE A 244 -20.46 -21.98 -18.71
C ILE A 244 -20.59 -20.58 -19.31
N GLY A 245 -20.65 -19.54 -18.47
CA GLY A 245 -20.72 -18.16 -18.95
C GLY A 245 -19.47 -17.71 -19.74
N ILE A 246 -18.31 -18.30 -19.49
CA ILE A 246 -17.07 -18.06 -20.26
C ILE A 246 -17.06 -18.90 -21.53
N SER A 247 -17.43 -20.17 -21.47
CA SER A 247 -17.50 -21.11 -22.59
C SER A 247 -18.33 -20.54 -23.75
N LEU A 248 -19.52 -20.01 -23.44
CA LEU A 248 -20.40 -19.39 -24.43
C LEU A 248 -19.77 -18.16 -25.12
N LYS A 249 -18.82 -17.49 -24.48
CA LYS A 249 -18.12 -16.30 -25.03
C LYS A 249 -16.84 -16.66 -25.79
N THR A 250 -16.17 -17.74 -25.39
CA THR A 250 -14.82 -18.09 -25.88
C THR A 250 -14.81 -19.26 -26.82
N ASN A 251 -15.98 -19.89 -27.05
CA ASN A 251 -16.12 -21.09 -27.88
C ASN A 251 -15.34 -22.30 -27.34
N GLN A 252 -15.08 -22.34 -26.04
CA GLN A 252 -14.40 -23.44 -25.34
C GLN A 252 -15.43 -24.45 -24.85
N ASP A 253 -15.21 -25.75 -25.08
CA ASP A 253 -16.13 -26.79 -24.62
C ASP A 253 -15.91 -27.16 -23.17
N ILE A 254 -16.94 -27.65 -22.51
CA ILE A 254 -16.92 -28.14 -21.13
C ILE A 254 -17.50 -29.55 -21.08
N SER A 255 -16.78 -30.45 -20.43
CA SER A 255 -17.25 -31.79 -20.13
C SER A 255 -17.29 -32.01 -18.63
N ILE A 256 -18.36 -32.68 -18.15
CA ILE A 256 -18.51 -33.13 -16.78
C ILE A 256 -18.51 -34.65 -16.76
N LEU A 257 -17.72 -35.21 -15.85
CA LEU A 257 -17.76 -36.61 -15.50
C LEU A 257 -18.33 -36.71 -14.07
N MET A 258 -19.43 -37.43 -13.89
CA MET A 258 -19.91 -37.82 -12.60
C MET A 258 -19.51 -39.26 -12.33
N LEU A 259 -18.92 -39.54 -11.17
CA LEU A 259 -18.32 -40.82 -10.83
C LEU A 259 -18.89 -41.30 -9.50
N ASP A 260 -19.12 -42.60 -9.38
CA ASP A 260 -19.59 -43.20 -8.13
C ASP A 260 -18.97 -44.60 -7.96
N LEU A 261 -18.45 -44.87 -6.74
CA LEU A 261 -17.83 -46.16 -6.41
C LEU A 261 -18.89 -47.27 -6.36
N ASP A 262 -18.62 -48.35 -7.08
CA ASP A 262 -19.52 -49.47 -7.11
C ASP A 262 -19.46 -50.25 -5.79
N TYR A 263 -20.64 -50.53 -5.22
CA TYR A 263 -20.80 -51.31 -3.96
C TYR A 263 -20.06 -50.73 -2.74
N PHE A 264 -19.77 -49.45 -2.70
CA PHE A 264 -19.02 -48.83 -1.60
C PHE A 264 -19.72 -49.02 -0.25
N LYS A 265 -21.06 -48.99 -0.22
CA LYS A 265 -21.81 -49.28 0.98
C LYS A 265 -21.46 -50.67 1.57
N ASN A 266 -21.31 -51.69 0.72
CA ASN A 266 -20.96 -53.04 1.17
C ASN A 266 -19.58 -53.08 1.84
N ILE A 267 -18.65 -52.22 1.38
CA ILE A 267 -17.33 -52.07 2.01
C ILE A 267 -17.48 -51.49 3.42
N ASN A 268 -18.28 -50.43 3.56
CA ASN A 268 -18.53 -49.83 4.88
C ASN A 268 -19.25 -50.81 5.83
N ASP A 269 -20.24 -51.51 5.31
CA ASP A 269 -21.00 -52.46 6.11
C ASP A 269 -20.17 -53.70 6.54
N THR A 270 -19.16 -54.06 5.74
CA THR A 270 -18.31 -55.25 6.01
C THR A 270 -17.09 -54.91 6.83
N TYR A 271 -16.41 -53.79 6.52
CA TYR A 271 -15.08 -53.46 7.06
C TYR A 271 -15.07 -52.15 7.88
N GLY A 272 -16.24 -51.53 8.06
CA GLY A 272 -16.38 -50.28 8.82
C GLY A 272 -16.00 -49.03 8.05
N HIS A 273 -16.47 -47.89 8.56
CA HIS A 273 -16.27 -46.58 7.92
C HIS A 273 -14.80 -46.13 7.85
N ILE A 274 -13.95 -46.55 8.82
CA ILE A 274 -12.53 -46.19 8.84
C ILE A 274 -11.83 -46.78 7.62
N PHE A 275 -12.13 -48.05 7.28
CA PHE A 275 -11.57 -48.67 6.09
C PHE A 275 -12.20 -48.09 4.80
N GLY A 276 -13.49 -47.76 4.82
CA GLY A 276 -14.11 -47.00 3.74
C GLY A 276 -13.43 -45.68 3.43
N ASP A 277 -12.98 -44.95 4.46
CA ASP A 277 -12.20 -43.71 4.30
C ASP A 277 -10.84 -43.98 3.64
N VAL A 278 -10.15 -45.07 3.99
CA VAL A 278 -8.92 -45.50 3.33
C VAL A 278 -9.16 -45.77 1.84
N VAL A 279 -10.29 -46.48 1.52
CA VAL A 279 -10.69 -46.78 0.15
C VAL A 279 -10.95 -45.50 -0.64
N LEU A 280 -11.71 -44.56 -0.09
CA LEU A 280 -11.97 -43.25 -0.72
C LEU A 280 -10.69 -42.47 -0.99
N ALA A 281 -9.78 -42.40 -0.05
CA ALA A 281 -8.50 -41.69 -0.23
C ALA A 281 -7.62 -42.34 -1.31
N LYS A 282 -7.57 -43.67 -1.37
CA LYS A 282 -6.82 -44.40 -2.39
C LYS A 282 -7.43 -44.27 -3.78
N VAL A 283 -8.74 -44.43 -3.93
CA VAL A 283 -9.44 -44.21 -5.21
C VAL A 283 -9.24 -42.76 -5.68
N ALA A 284 -9.37 -41.79 -4.79
CA ALA A 284 -9.08 -40.39 -5.15
C ALA A 284 -7.64 -40.19 -5.66
N THR A 285 -6.67 -40.93 -5.15
CA THR A 285 -5.29 -40.90 -5.67
C THR A 285 -5.23 -41.47 -7.07
N TYR A 286 -5.80 -42.64 -7.32
CA TYR A 286 -5.81 -43.27 -8.66
C TYR A 286 -6.52 -42.43 -9.70
N ILE A 287 -7.63 -41.78 -9.36
CA ILE A 287 -8.31 -40.84 -10.23
C ILE A 287 -7.39 -39.64 -10.54
N ARG A 288 -6.76 -39.07 -9.52
CA ARG A 288 -5.90 -37.88 -9.68
C ARG A 288 -4.70 -38.13 -10.59
N GLU A 289 -4.09 -39.33 -10.54
CA GLU A 289 -3.00 -39.72 -11.41
C GLU A 289 -3.38 -39.80 -12.90
N CYS A 290 -4.70 -39.95 -13.17
CA CYS A 290 -5.23 -39.90 -14.53
C CYS A 290 -5.50 -38.49 -15.04
N LEU A 291 -5.49 -37.46 -14.19
CA LEU A 291 -5.90 -36.11 -14.53
C LEU A 291 -4.75 -35.21 -14.93
N ARG A 292 -5.06 -34.21 -15.77
CA ARG A 292 -4.15 -33.12 -16.09
C ARG A 292 -4.16 -32.08 -14.98
N LYS A 293 -3.17 -31.22 -14.99
CA LYS A 293 -3.05 -30.14 -13.99
C LYS A 293 -4.23 -29.15 -14.04
N ASP A 294 -4.88 -29.01 -15.17
CA ASP A 294 -5.98 -28.07 -15.42
C ASP A 294 -7.38 -28.69 -15.25
N ASP A 295 -7.48 -29.99 -14.97
CA ASP A 295 -8.74 -30.67 -14.68
C ASP A 295 -9.13 -30.44 -13.20
N PHE A 296 -10.41 -30.17 -12.94
CA PHE A 296 -10.93 -30.00 -11.57
C PHE A 296 -11.49 -31.32 -11.05
N PHE A 297 -10.82 -31.86 -10.06
CA PHE A 297 -11.25 -33.06 -9.36
C PHE A 297 -11.98 -32.72 -8.07
N VAL A 298 -13.18 -33.21 -7.91
CA VAL A 298 -14.14 -32.80 -6.87
C VAL A 298 -14.68 -34.04 -6.15
N ARG A 299 -14.82 -33.99 -4.82
CA ARG A 299 -15.70 -34.91 -4.08
C ARG A 299 -17.08 -34.27 -3.99
N TYR A 300 -18.03 -34.87 -4.72
CA TYR A 300 -19.37 -34.32 -4.90
C TYR A 300 -20.32 -34.74 -3.77
N GLY A 301 -20.17 -35.97 -3.27
CA GLY A 301 -20.96 -36.57 -2.19
C GLY A 301 -20.10 -37.53 -1.34
N GLY A 302 -20.73 -38.44 -0.64
CA GLY A 302 -20.06 -39.45 0.19
C GLY A 302 -19.04 -40.28 -0.56
N GLU A 303 -19.50 -41.05 -1.55
CA GLU A 303 -18.71 -41.90 -2.45
C GLU A 303 -18.69 -41.40 -3.91
N GLU A 304 -19.28 -40.21 -4.12
CA GLU A 304 -19.44 -39.60 -5.43
C GLU A 304 -18.33 -38.58 -5.68
N PHE A 305 -17.79 -38.63 -6.87
CA PHE A 305 -16.80 -37.66 -7.37
C PHE A 305 -17.28 -36.99 -8.65
N ALA A 306 -16.79 -35.79 -8.92
CA ALA A 306 -17.02 -35.12 -10.18
C ALA A 306 -15.68 -34.62 -10.76
N ILE A 307 -15.60 -34.58 -12.08
CA ILE A 307 -14.46 -34.00 -12.79
C ILE A 307 -15.00 -33.00 -13.79
N LEU A 308 -14.47 -31.78 -13.73
CA LEU A 308 -14.79 -30.72 -14.68
C LEU A 308 -13.57 -30.50 -15.58
N ILE A 309 -13.79 -30.60 -16.89
CA ILE A 309 -12.76 -30.60 -17.91
C ILE A 309 -13.07 -29.49 -18.92
N PHE A 310 -12.04 -28.79 -19.34
CA PHE A 310 -12.12 -27.70 -20.33
C PHE A 310 -11.39 -28.08 -21.61
N ASP A 311 -11.88 -27.55 -22.74
CA ASP A 311 -11.23 -27.66 -24.05
C ASP A 311 -11.04 -29.11 -24.58
N LEU A 312 -11.86 -30.04 -24.17
CA LEU A 312 -11.78 -31.41 -24.70
C LEU A 312 -12.95 -31.75 -25.60
N LYS A 313 -12.63 -32.37 -26.75
CA LYS A 313 -13.65 -33.03 -27.58
C LYS A 313 -14.30 -34.16 -26.78
N PRO A 314 -15.59 -34.47 -27.00
CA PRO A 314 -16.30 -35.56 -26.33
C PRO A 314 -15.57 -36.91 -26.34
N THR A 315 -14.87 -37.22 -27.46
CA THR A 315 -14.06 -38.43 -27.62
C THR A 315 -12.88 -38.50 -26.63
N ILE A 316 -12.31 -37.36 -26.27
CA ILE A 316 -11.20 -37.29 -25.28
C ILE A 316 -11.73 -37.43 -23.87
N ALA A 317 -12.90 -36.85 -23.57
CA ALA A 317 -13.57 -37.02 -22.27
C ALA A 317 -13.91 -38.51 -22.04
N MET A 318 -14.43 -39.22 -23.05
CA MET A 318 -14.69 -40.66 -22.98
C MET A 318 -13.39 -41.47 -22.78
N SER A 319 -12.33 -41.16 -23.48
CA SER A 319 -11.04 -41.84 -23.32
C SER A 319 -10.44 -41.62 -21.90
N LEU A 320 -10.60 -40.41 -21.33
CA LEU A 320 -10.20 -40.12 -19.98
C LEU A 320 -11.04 -40.90 -18.95
N ALA A 321 -12.35 -40.92 -19.09
CA ALA A 321 -13.25 -41.67 -18.22
C ALA A 321 -12.91 -43.17 -18.23
N GLU A 322 -12.68 -43.79 -19.40
CA GLU A 322 -12.23 -45.17 -19.50
C GLU A 322 -10.85 -45.42 -18.85
N ARG A 323 -9.93 -44.49 -18.99
CA ARG A 323 -8.62 -44.56 -18.29
C ARG A 323 -8.81 -44.55 -16.78
N ILE A 324 -9.66 -43.67 -16.25
CA ILE A 324 -9.97 -43.61 -14.83
C ILE A 324 -10.62 -44.91 -14.37
N ARG A 325 -11.64 -45.40 -15.08
CA ARG A 325 -12.32 -46.67 -14.77
C ARG A 325 -11.30 -47.83 -14.67
N LYS A 326 -10.46 -47.99 -15.69
CA LYS A 326 -9.44 -49.04 -15.75
C LYS A 326 -8.39 -48.87 -14.66
N SER A 327 -8.00 -47.66 -14.35
CA SER A 327 -7.05 -47.38 -13.26
C SER A 327 -7.59 -47.86 -11.93
N VAL A 328 -8.86 -47.51 -11.60
CA VAL A 328 -9.48 -47.96 -10.34
C VAL A 328 -9.63 -49.48 -10.31
N GLU A 329 -10.11 -50.12 -11.40
CA GLU A 329 -10.30 -51.57 -11.51
C GLU A 329 -8.98 -52.35 -11.37
N SER A 330 -7.88 -51.83 -11.88
CA SER A 330 -6.60 -52.53 -11.89
C SER A 330 -5.83 -52.53 -10.59
N HIS A 331 -6.14 -51.57 -9.70
CA HIS A 331 -5.41 -51.42 -8.45
C HIS A 331 -6.09 -52.14 -7.29
N ASN A 332 -5.29 -52.86 -6.52
CA ASN A 332 -5.71 -53.40 -5.24
C ASN A 332 -5.52 -52.37 -4.13
N ILE A 333 -6.51 -52.23 -3.26
CA ILE A 333 -6.44 -51.40 -2.08
C ILE A 333 -6.13 -52.32 -0.90
N TYR A 334 -4.95 -52.11 -0.33
CA TYR A 334 -4.41 -52.92 0.75
C TYR A 334 -4.56 -52.22 2.10
N ASN A 335 -5.13 -52.95 3.10
CA ASN A 335 -5.13 -52.57 4.50
C ASN A 335 -4.05 -53.39 5.23
N ALA A 336 -3.01 -52.71 5.71
CA ALA A 336 -1.90 -53.36 6.39
C ALA A 336 -2.29 -53.89 7.78
N GLU A 337 -3.27 -53.29 8.45
CA GLU A 337 -3.68 -53.68 9.81
C GLU A 337 -4.47 -54.99 9.79
N GLU A 338 -5.30 -55.22 8.75
CA GLU A 338 -6.13 -56.41 8.63
C GLU A 338 -5.61 -57.44 7.63
N ASN A 339 -4.44 -57.19 7.02
CA ASN A 339 -3.87 -58.00 5.94
C ASN A 339 -4.88 -58.28 4.80
N LEU A 340 -5.70 -57.28 4.48
CA LEU A 340 -6.81 -57.37 3.53
C LEU A 340 -6.47 -56.65 2.21
N SER A 341 -6.79 -57.29 1.10
CA SER A 341 -6.69 -56.67 -0.23
C SER A 341 -8.02 -56.75 -0.93
N ILE A 342 -8.57 -55.58 -1.32
CA ILE A 342 -9.83 -55.50 -2.04
C ILE A 342 -9.67 -54.82 -3.40
N LYS A 343 -10.56 -55.17 -4.33
CA LYS A 343 -10.70 -54.48 -5.62
C LYS A 343 -11.94 -53.60 -5.60
N MET A 344 -11.83 -52.45 -6.18
CA MET A 344 -12.94 -51.52 -6.37
C MET A 344 -13.18 -51.28 -7.86
N THR A 345 -14.43 -51.04 -8.20
CA THR A 345 -14.82 -50.55 -9.54
C THR A 345 -15.58 -49.23 -9.39
N ILE A 346 -15.68 -48.54 -10.49
CA ILE A 346 -16.31 -47.23 -10.54
C ILE A 346 -17.18 -47.11 -11.81
N SER A 347 -18.37 -46.54 -11.65
CA SER A 347 -19.28 -46.20 -12.74
C SER A 347 -19.14 -44.71 -13.06
N ILE A 348 -19.17 -44.34 -14.33
CA ILE A 348 -18.94 -42.97 -14.77
C ILE A 348 -20.00 -42.55 -15.81
N GLY A 349 -20.64 -41.40 -15.53
CA GLY A 349 -21.53 -40.70 -16.45
C GLY A 349 -20.86 -39.44 -17.00
N ILE A 350 -20.97 -39.20 -18.30
CA ILE A 350 -20.38 -38.04 -19.00
C ILE A 350 -21.51 -37.18 -19.57
N ALA A 351 -21.36 -35.86 -19.45
CA ALA A 351 -22.13 -34.88 -20.22
C ALA A 351 -21.19 -33.81 -20.79
N ASN A 352 -21.52 -33.34 -21.98
CA ASN A 352 -20.74 -32.37 -22.74
C ASN A 352 -21.59 -31.15 -23.07
N LEU A 353 -21.09 -29.94 -22.84
CA LEU A 353 -21.82 -28.71 -23.15
C LEU A 353 -22.03 -28.50 -24.64
N GLN A 354 -21.01 -28.78 -25.47
CA GLN A 354 -21.03 -28.69 -26.95
C GLN A 354 -21.70 -27.40 -27.45
N GLN A 355 -21.38 -26.26 -26.77
CA GLN A 355 -21.94 -24.95 -27.09
C GLN A 355 -23.47 -24.83 -27.02
N ARG A 356 -24.13 -25.79 -26.36
CA ARG A 356 -25.55 -25.70 -26.07
C ARG A 356 -25.80 -24.67 -24.98
N GLU A 357 -26.90 -23.96 -25.08
CA GLU A 357 -27.32 -23.01 -24.01
C GLU A 357 -27.97 -23.81 -22.86
N LEU A 358 -27.14 -24.46 -22.07
CA LEU A 358 -27.54 -25.18 -20.86
C LEU A 358 -27.12 -24.43 -19.61
N SER A 359 -27.95 -24.45 -18.59
CA SER A 359 -27.55 -24.07 -17.24
C SER A 359 -26.62 -25.11 -16.61
N ALA A 360 -25.89 -24.70 -15.57
CA ALA A 360 -25.06 -25.62 -14.80
C ALA A 360 -25.83 -26.83 -14.27
N LEU A 361 -27.06 -26.58 -13.79
CA LEU A 361 -27.93 -27.64 -13.26
C LEU A 361 -28.36 -28.65 -14.34
N GLU A 362 -28.68 -28.15 -15.53
CA GLU A 362 -29.08 -29.04 -16.66
C GLU A 362 -27.92 -29.93 -17.08
N LEU A 363 -26.70 -29.37 -17.21
CA LEU A 363 -25.52 -30.13 -17.59
C LEU A 363 -25.14 -31.18 -16.52
N VAL A 364 -25.27 -30.88 -15.24
CA VAL A 364 -25.08 -31.84 -14.13
C VAL A 364 -26.16 -32.95 -14.22
N ASN A 365 -27.44 -32.59 -14.41
CA ASN A 365 -28.52 -33.57 -14.52
C ASN A 365 -28.32 -34.53 -15.71
N GLU A 366 -27.73 -34.07 -16.83
CA GLU A 366 -27.38 -34.96 -17.95
C GLU A 366 -26.31 -35.98 -17.55
N ALA A 367 -25.24 -35.51 -16.85
CA ALA A 367 -24.17 -36.38 -16.36
C ALA A 367 -24.71 -37.41 -15.33
N ASP A 368 -25.59 -36.98 -14.42
CA ASP A 368 -26.24 -37.86 -13.44
C ASP A 368 -27.13 -38.94 -14.11
N LYS A 369 -27.89 -38.57 -15.16
CA LYS A 369 -28.67 -39.56 -15.93
C LYS A 369 -27.76 -40.57 -16.62
N ALA A 370 -26.62 -40.15 -17.15
CA ALA A 370 -25.63 -41.05 -17.72
C ALA A 370 -25.00 -41.96 -16.66
N LEU A 371 -24.68 -41.42 -15.47
CA LEU A 371 -24.18 -42.19 -14.35
C LEU A 371 -25.20 -43.22 -13.88
N TYR A 372 -26.48 -42.84 -13.79
CA TYR A 372 -27.56 -43.78 -13.42
C TYR A 372 -27.60 -44.99 -14.38
N LYS A 373 -27.49 -44.75 -15.71
CA LYS A 373 -27.41 -45.86 -16.69
C LYS A 373 -26.13 -46.69 -16.52
N ALA A 374 -24.99 -46.04 -16.20
CA ALA A 374 -23.75 -46.78 -15.92
C ALA A 374 -23.89 -47.68 -14.67
N LYS A 375 -24.68 -47.29 -13.67
CA LYS A 375 -24.96 -48.07 -12.47
C LYS A 375 -25.83 -49.33 -12.70
N GLU A 376 -26.52 -49.44 -13.83
CA GLU A 376 -27.29 -50.64 -14.15
C GLU A 376 -26.38 -51.84 -14.42
N THR A 377 -25.27 -51.61 -15.14
CA THR A 377 -24.25 -52.63 -15.44
C THR A 377 -23.03 -52.60 -14.55
N ARG A 378 -22.77 -51.44 -13.94
CA ARG A 378 -21.57 -51.07 -13.12
C ARG A 378 -20.26 -51.22 -13.89
N ASN A 379 -19.19 -50.75 -13.29
CA ASN A 379 -17.85 -50.76 -13.91
C ASN A 379 -17.87 -50.37 -15.39
N THR A 380 -18.58 -49.30 -15.72
CA THR A 380 -18.79 -48.86 -17.11
C THR A 380 -18.84 -47.34 -17.23
N VAL A 381 -18.64 -46.84 -18.44
CA VAL A 381 -18.72 -45.43 -18.78
C VAL A 381 -19.89 -45.24 -19.75
N VAL A 382 -20.75 -44.28 -19.45
CA VAL A 382 -21.87 -43.90 -20.33
C VAL A 382 -21.77 -42.42 -20.65
N ASN A 383 -21.94 -42.08 -21.92
CA ASN A 383 -22.05 -40.67 -22.36
C ASN A 383 -23.55 -40.37 -22.61
N PHE A 384 -23.99 -39.19 -22.15
CA PHE A 384 -25.38 -38.72 -22.30
C PHE A 384 -25.70 -38.44 -23.78
#